data_4d7c9373ac0a5e30a01c7968ed00d007
#
_entry.id   4d7c9373ac0a5e30a01c7968ed00d007
#
_cell.length_a   1.000
_cell.length_b   1.000
_cell.length_c   1.000
_cell.angle_alpha   90.00
_cell.angle_beta   90.00
_cell.angle_gamma   90.00
#
_symmetry.space_group_name_H-M   'P 1'
#
loop_
_entity.id
_entity.type
_entity.pdbx_description
1 polymer ?
#
loop_
_entity_poly.entity_id
_entity_poly.type
_entity_poly.pdbx_seq_one_letter_code
_entity_poly.pdbx_strand_id
1 'polypeptide(L)'
;MPELQQAEAVLRTVWNTPDLAEPPLALDVMCALAHTGGYVAAAYLGTAMVGVTAGFRTIGDSLHSHVAGVLPGMHGRGIGAAMKSHQREWAAEVGLSSISWTYDPLIRRNAYFNLHRLGAVAEAYLPDFYGPLDDGINDGDDSDRLFVRWPVHATPHAPAPPPLPDPATAEPVLEEDGNGEPLPRAATGGVLRCATPVDAESLRRRDPAAARRWRSAMREALGGALENGYRIDGFDRSGWYVLRRKEASE
;
A
#
# COMPACT_ATOMS: atom_id res chain seq x y z
N MET A 1 18.03 16.71 15.39
CA MET A 1 16.91 17.70 15.32
C MET A 1 16.76 18.32 13.92
N PRO A 2 17.76 18.99 13.29
CA PRO A 2 17.56 19.58 11.96
C PRO A 2 17.11 18.57 10.88
N GLU A 3 17.66 17.37 10.89
CA GLU A 3 17.28 16.32 9.92
C GLU A 3 15.83 15.84 10.11
N LEU A 4 15.34 15.73 11.35
CA LEU A 4 13.95 15.34 11.60
C LEU A 4 12.97 16.45 11.22
N GLN A 5 13.33 17.72 11.38
CA GLN A 5 12.54 18.85 10.87
C GLN A 5 12.47 18.83 9.33
N GLN A 6 13.59 18.53 8.68
CA GLN A 6 13.61 18.36 7.22
C GLN A 6 12.78 17.14 6.78
N ALA A 7 12.81 16.04 7.54
CA ALA A 7 11.99 14.87 7.28
C ALA A 7 10.49 15.18 7.37
N GLU A 8 10.06 15.94 8.39
CA GLU A 8 8.67 16.40 8.49
C GLU A 8 8.26 17.25 7.27
N ALA A 9 9.11 18.21 6.86
CA ALA A 9 8.85 19.05 5.70
C ALA A 9 8.72 18.21 4.39
N VAL A 10 9.56 17.18 4.23
CA VAL A 10 9.45 16.23 3.10
C VAL A 10 8.12 15.48 3.16
N LEU A 11 7.71 14.98 4.32
CA LEU A 11 6.43 14.28 4.48
C LEU A 11 5.24 15.21 4.18
N ARG A 12 5.23 16.45 4.68
CA ARG A 12 4.21 17.46 4.34
C ARG A 12 4.11 17.67 2.83
N THR A 13 5.25 17.79 2.15
CA THR A 13 5.29 17.95 0.68
C THR A 13 4.73 16.73 -0.04
N VAL A 14 5.07 15.51 0.39
CA VAL A 14 4.61 14.26 -0.22
C VAL A 14 3.10 14.09 -0.09
N TRP A 15 2.53 14.42 1.09
CA TRP A 15 1.09 14.31 1.35
C TRP A 15 0.29 15.57 1.04
N ASN A 16 0.95 16.59 0.47
CA ASN A 16 0.32 17.90 0.20
C ASN A 16 -0.44 18.45 1.41
N THR A 17 0.15 18.29 2.59
CA THR A 17 -0.45 18.68 3.86
C THR A 17 -0.33 20.19 4.04
N PRO A 18 -1.43 20.93 4.27
CA PRO A 18 -1.39 22.37 4.56
C PRO A 18 -0.53 22.69 5.79
N ASP A 19 0.05 23.89 5.84
CA ASP A 19 0.98 24.29 6.94
C ASP A 19 0.33 24.22 8.33
N LEU A 20 -0.98 24.49 8.42
CA LEU A 20 -1.72 24.47 9.69
C LEU A 20 -2.34 23.10 10.02
N ALA A 21 -2.30 22.14 9.09
CA ALA A 21 -2.79 20.79 9.34
C ALA A 21 -1.74 19.92 10.02
N GLU A 22 -2.18 18.87 10.68
CA GLU A 22 -1.28 17.89 11.29
C GLU A 22 -0.45 17.18 10.20
N PRO A 23 0.87 17.02 10.41
CA PRO A 23 1.72 16.29 9.45
C PRO A 23 1.38 14.79 9.47
N PRO A 24 1.67 14.05 8.37
CA PRO A 24 1.48 12.60 8.34
C PRO A 24 2.21 11.83 9.45
N LEU A 25 3.27 12.41 9.98
CA LEU A 25 3.97 11.98 11.19
C LEU A 25 4.61 13.20 11.86
N ALA A 26 4.18 13.49 13.09
CA ALA A 26 4.63 14.66 13.82
C ALA A 26 6.10 14.55 14.27
N LEU A 27 6.78 15.68 14.36
CA LEU A 27 8.20 15.77 14.71
C LEU A 27 8.52 15.11 16.05
N ASP A 28 7.72 15.35 17.08
CA ASP A 28 7.88 14.76 18.41
C ASP A 28 7.74 13.24 18.40
N VAL A 29 6.82 12.70 17.58
CA VAL A 29 6.68 11.26 17.37
C VAL A 29 7.90 10.68 16.65
N MET A 30 8.45 11.37 15.63
CA MET A 30 9.69 10.94 14.99
C MET A 30 10.88 10.96 15.96
N CYS A 31 10.97 11.96 16.82
CA CYS A 31 11.99 12.03 17.88
C CYS A 31 11.86 10.85 18.86
N ALA A 32 10.64 10.56 19.31
CA ALA A 32 10.37 9.44 20.20
C ALA A 32 10.72 8.09 19.56
N LEU A 33 10.31 7.88 18.30
CA LEU A 33 10.65 6.68 17.54
C LEU A 33 12.16 6.47 17.42
N ALA A 34 12.90 7.51 17.01
CA ALA A 34 14.35 7.45 16.88
C ALA A 34 15.03 7.16 18.22
N HIS A 35 14.52 7.72 19.32
CA HIS A 35 15.07 7.54 20.67
C HIS A 35 14.79 6.14 21.23
N THR A 36 13.63 5.56 20.93
CA THR A 36 13.19 4.28 21.52
C THR A 36 13.54 3.06 20.67
N GLY A 37 14.35 3.24 19.61
CA GLY A 37 14.75 2.15 18.72
C GLY A 37 13.68 1.74 17.69
N GLY A 38 12.74 2.65 17.39
CA GLY A 38 11.90 2.57 16.21
C GLY A 38 12.69 2.88 14.93
N TYR A 39 12.07 2.70 13.79
CA TYR A 39 12.69 2.93 12.49
C TYR A 39 12.37 4.32 11.96
N VAL A 40 13.39 5.15 11.76
CA VAL A 40 13.28 6.44 11.05
C VAL A 40 14.47 6.56 10.12
N ALA A 41 14.22 6.70 8.81
CA ALA A 41 15.27 6.81 7.82
C ALA A 41 14.91 7.80 6.70
N ALA A 42 15.92 8.42 6.11
CA ALA A 42 15.79 9.33 4.99
C ALA A 42 16.63 8.89 3.79
N ALA A 43 16.11 9.14 2.60
CA ALA A 43 16.84 8.95 1.35
C ALA A 43 17.37 10.29 0.84
N TYR A 44 18.64 10.30 0.44
CA TYR A 44 19.31 11.48 -0.09
C TYR A 44 19.73 11.28 -1.55
N LEU A 45 19.64 12.35 -2.32
CA LEU A 45 20.25 12.46 -3.64
C LEU A 45 21.28 13.61 -3.57
N GLY A 46 22.56 13.26 -3.49
CA GLY A 46 23.59 14.21 -3.07
C GLY A 46 23.34 14.70 -1.65
N THR A 47 23.16 16.00 -1.46
CA THR A 47 22.84 16.61 -0.16
C THR A 47 21.35 16.85 0.07
N ALA A 48 20.51 16.60 -0.95
CA ALA A 48 19.08 16.85 -0.87
C ALA A 48 18.33 15.61 -0.31
N MET A 49 17.56 15.78 0.76
CA MET A 49 16.64 14.76 1.26
C MET A 49 15.45 14.65 0.29
N VAL A 50 15.24 13.47 -0.28
CA VAL A 50 14.22 13.22 -1.33
C VAL A 50 13.17 12.20 -0.94
N GLY A 51 13.33 11.55 0.20
CA GLY A 51 12.37 10.58 0.71
C GLY A 51 12.55 10.33 2.20
N VAL A 52 11.46 9.96 2.87
CA VAL A 52 11.43 9.64 4.30
C VAL A 52 10.58 8.40 4.54
N THR A 53 11.01 7.57 5.46
CA THR A 53 10.22 6.43 5.94
C THR A 53 10.39 6.27 7.43
N ALA A 54 9.29 5.94 8.12
CA ALA A 54 9.29 5.66 9.55
C ALA A 54 8.34 4.51 9.88
N GLY A 55 8.61 3.82 10.99
CA GLY A 55 7.83 2.68 11.42
C GLY A 55 7.98 2.35 12.90
N PHE A 56 6.96 1.70 13.43
CA PHE A 56 6.84 1.27 14.82
C PHE A 56 7.20 -0.21 14.94
N ARG A 57 7.99 -0.57 15.95
CA ARG A 57 8.10 -1.98 16.33
C ARG A 57 6.77 -2.41 16.96
N THR A 58 6.22 -3.52 16.50
CA THR A 58 4.97 -4.06 17.04
C THR A 58 5.27 -4.96 18.26
N ILE A 59 4.22 -5.31 19.00
CA ILE A 59 4.30 -6.41 19.99
C ILE A 59 4.58 -7.70 19.22
N GLY A 60 5.75 -8.26 19.44
CA GLY A 60 6.26 -9.39 18.67
C GLY A 60 7.48 -9.01 17.83
N ASP A 61 7.68 -9.70 16.73
CA ASP A 61 8.88 -9.65 15.90
C ASP A 61 8.64 -8.99 14.53
N SER A 62 7.77 -7.98 14.46
CA SER A 62 7.51 -7.26 13.21
C SER A 62 7.64 -5.74 13.35
N LEU A 63 7.86 -5.08 12.20
CA LEU A 63 7.82 -3.63 12.04
C LEU A 63 6.51 -3.25 11.34
N HIS A 64 5.76 -2.28 11.88
CA HIS A 64 4.73 -1.59 11.12
C HIS A 64 5.33 -0.36 10.45
N SER A 65 5.52 -0.41 9.13
CA SER A 65 6.00 0.71 8.31
C SER A 65 4.86 1.73 8.15
N HIS A 66 4.86 2.76 9.00
CA HIS A 66 3.74 3.70 9.10
C HIS A 66 3.68 4.68 7.94
N VAL A 67 4.80 5.32 7.63
CA VAL A 67 4.91 6.24 6.49
C VAL A 67 6.12 5.88 5.63
N ALA A 68 5.97 6.03 4.31
CA ALA A 68 7.06 5.97 3.35
C ALA A 68 6.71 6.85 2.15
N GLY A 69 7.42 7.93 1.97
CA GLY A 69 7.14 8.91 0.91
C GLY A 69 8.40 9.35 0.19
N VAL A 70 8.25 9.61 -1.11
CA VAL A 70 9.28 10.16 -2.00
C VAL A 70 8.74 11.42 -2.62
N LEU A 71 9.53 12.50 -2.64
CA LEU A 71 9.11 13.80 -3.17
C LEU A 71 8.51 13.68 -4.58
N PRO A 72 7.48 14.51 -4.89
CA PRO A 72 6.97 14.65 -6.25
C PRO A 72 8.10 14.94 -7.24
N GLY A 73 8.04 14.36 -8.45
CA GLY A 73 9.09 14.46 -9.45
C GLY A 73 10.31 13.54 -9.27
N MET A 74 10.40 12.83 -8.13
CA MET A 74 11.45 11.81 -7.87
C MET A 74 10.95 10.38 -8.04
N HIS A 75 9.69 10.18 -8.39
CA HIS A 75 9.11 8.86 -8.65
C HIS A 75 9.75 8.17 -9.86
N GLY A 76 9.70 6.84 -9.91
CA GLY A 76 10.27 6.06 -11.03
C GLY A 76 11.80 5.91 -11.02
N ARG A 77 12.49 6.54 -10.08
CA ARG A 77 13.97 6.54 -9.97
C ARG A 77 14.52 5.44 -9.03
N GLY A 78 13.68 4.52 -8.59
CA GLY A 78 14.09 3.43 -7.71
C GLY A 78 14.21 3.80 -6.21
N ILE A 79 13.99 5.08 -5.83
CA ILE A 79 14.19 5.57 -4.45
C ILE A 79 13.29 4.82 -3.46
N GLY A 80 12.00 4.66 -3.77
CA GLY A 80 11.08 3.92 -2.90
C GLY A 80 11.50 2.46 -2.69
N ALA A 81 12.02 1.81 -3.74
CA ALA A 81 12.54 0.44 -3.63
C ALA A 81 13.80 0.39 -2.75
N ALA A 82 14.72 1.34 -2.91
CA ALA A 82 15.93 1.44 -2.07
C ALA A 82 15.57 1.66 -0.60
N MET A 83 14.60 2.54 -0.31
CA MET A 83 14.12 2.78 1.05
C MET A 83 13.51 1.51 1.67
N LYS A 84 12.73 0.74 0.90
CA LYS A 84 12.16 -0.54 1.37
C LYS A 84 13.24 -1.60 1.56
N SER A 85 14.25 -1.68 0.69
CA SER A 85 15.39 -2.60 0.88
C SER A 85 16.15 -2.28 2.17
N HIS A 86 16.50 -1.00 2.40
CA HIS A 86 17.14 -0.55 3.63
C HIS A 86 16.29 -0.86 4.87
N GLN A 87 14.97 -0.65 4.80
CA GLN A 87 14.06 -0.99 5.90
C GLN A 87 14.07 -2.49 6.21
N ARG A 88 14.15 -3.34 5.16
CA ARG A 88 14.22 -4.80 5.31
C ARG A 88 15.55 -5.25 5.91
N GLU A 89 16.67 -4.68 5.46
CA GLU A 89 18.00 -4.94 5.99
C GLU A 89 18.06 -4.58 7.48
N TRP A 90 17.61 -3.38 7.84
CA TRP A 90 17.54 -2.95 9.23
C TRP A 90 16.63 -3.87 10.07
N ALA A 91 15.47 -4.27 9.55
CA ALA A 91 14.58 -5.19 10.26
C ALA A 91 15.24 -6.55 10.52
N ALA A 92 16.02 -7.06 9.57
CA ALA A 92 16.82 -8.29 9.74
C ALA A 92 17.90 -8.13 10.82
N GLU A 93 18.63 -7.01 10.80
CA GLU A 93 19.71 -6.72 11.77
C GLU A 93 19.20 -6.66 13.21
N VAL A 94 17.97 -6.14 13.42
CA VAL A 94 17.36 -6.06 14.76
C VAL A 94 16.48 -7.27 15.10
N GLY A 95 16.55 -8.34 14.30
CA GLY A 95 15.92 -9.64 14.57
C GLY A 95 14.41 -9.69 14.33
N LEU A 96 13.85 -8.81 13.48
CA LEU A 96 12.44 -8.86 13.12
C LEU A 96 12.19 -9.85 11.97
N SER A 97 11.06 -10.53 11.99
CA SER A 97 10.70 -11.56 11.00
C SER A 97 9.94 -10.98 9.81
N SER A 98 9.23 -9.88 10.00
CA SER A 98 8.37 -9.30 8.97
C SER A 98 8.22 -7.79 9.07
N ILE A 99 7.80 -7.17 7.96
CA ILE A 99 7.39 -5.78 7.89
C ILE A 99 5.95 -5.76 7.39
N SER A 100 5.06 -5.01 8.06
CA SER A 100 3.69 -4.81 7.65
C SER A 100 3.42 -3.33 7.35
N TRP A 101 2.47 -3.06 6.49
CA TRP A 101 1.94 -1.71 6.24
C TRP A 101 0.58 -1.78 5.57
N THR A 102 -0.02 -0.62 5.38
CA THR A 102 -1.27 -0.48 4.66
C THR A 102 -1.10 0.41 3.44
N TYR A 103 -1.90 0.19 2.41
CA TYR A 103 -1.99 1.10 1.28
C TYR A 103 -3.42 1.13 0.72
N ASP A 104 -3.75 2.20 0.01
CA ASP A 104 -5.05 2.34 -0.64
C ASP A 104 -5.17 1.37 -1.83
N PRO A 105 -6.15 0.44 -1.79
CA PRO A 105 -6.30 -0.58 -2.83
C PRO A 105 -6.68 -0.04 -4.20
N LEU A 106 -7.19 1.19 -4.31
CA LEU A 106 -7.52 1.81 -5.59
C LEU A 106 -6.29 2.35 -6.34
N ILE A 107 -5.15 2.52 -5.67
CA ILE A 107 -3.95 3.12 -6.26
C ILE A 107 -3.10 2.06 -6.96
N ARG A 108 -3.24 1.94 -8.29
CA ARG A 108 -2.54 0.93 -9.14
C ARG A 108 -1.04 0.86 -8.89
N ARG A 109 -0.35 2.01 -8.83
CA ARG A 109 1.10 2.04 -8.64
C ARG A 109 1.51 1.43 -7.29
N ASN A 110 0.70 1.65 -6.24
CA ASN A 110 0.96 1.08 -4.91
C ASN A 110 0.70 -0.44 -4.91
N ALA A 111 -0.41 -0.88 -5.49
CA ALA A 111 -0.72 -2.30 -5.62
C ALA A 111 0.38 -3.05 -6.38
N TYR A 112 0.77 -2.53 -7.56
CA TYR A 112 1.84 -3.13 -8.36
C TYR A 112 3.18 -3.13 -7.62
N PHE A 113 3.55 -2.03 -6.98
CA PHE A 113 4.80 -1.94 -6.22
C PHE A 113 4.84 -2.93 -5.06
N ASN A 114 3.78 -2.95 -4.25
CA ASN A 114 3.75 -3.76 -3.04
C ASN A 114 3.64 -5.26 -3.34
N LEU A 115 2.72 -5.66 -4.23
CA LEU A 115 2.47 -7.08 -4.48
C LEU A 115 3.41 -7.67 -5.54
N HIS A 116 3.69 -6.93 -6.62
CA HIS A 116 4.50 -7.47 -7.71
C HIS A 116 6.00 -7.20 -7.54
N ARG A 117 6.38 -5.96 -7.16
CA ARG A 117 7.81 -5.60 -7.08
C ARG A 117 8.46 -6.03 -5.77
N LEU A 118 7.78 -5.86 -4.64
CA LEU A 118 8.29 -6.26 -3.32
C LEU A 118 7.92 -7.70 -2.97
N GLY A 119 6.84 -8.24 -3.52
CA GLY A 119 6.35 -9.57 -3.16
C GLY A 119 5.72 -9.61 -1.77
N ALA A 120 5.13 -8.49 -1.32
CA ALA A 120 4.37 -8.48 -0.08
C ALA A 120 3.06 -9.27 -0.26
N VAL A 121 2.62 -9.91 0.80
CA VAL A 121 1.39 -10.71 0.82
C VAL A 121 0.26 -9.89 1.43
N ALA A 122 -0.87 -9.80 0.74
CA ALA A 122 -2.06 -9.16 1.25
C ALA A 122 -2.76 -10.09 2.26
N GLU A 123 -3.05 -9.58 3.45
CA GLU A 123 -3.65 -10.36 4.54
C GLU A 123 -5.09 -9.95 4.85
N ALA A 124 -5.42 -8.65 4.76
CA ALA A 124 -6.73 -8.14 5.12
C ALA A 124 -7.11 -6.88 4.34
N TYR A 125 -8.39 -6.74 4.05
CA TYR A 125 -9.01 -5.48 3.62
C TYR A 125 -9.57 -4.78 4.88
N LEU A 126 -9.20 -3.53 5.08
CA LEU A 126 -9.56 -2.73 6.26
C LEU A 126 -10.42 -1.55 5.81
N PRO A 127 -11.75 -1.63 5.94
CA PRO A 127 -12.64 -0.52 5.59
C PRO A 127 -12.39 0.67 6.52
N ASP A 128 -12.35 1.87 5.96
CA ASP A 128 -12.26 3.16 6.65
C ASP A 128 -11.26 3.17 7.83
N PHE A 129 -10.09 2.60 7.61
CA PHE A 129 -9.10 2.25 8.64
C PHE A 129 -8.62 3.43 9.49
N TYR A 130 -8.46 4.59 8.89
CA TYR A 130 -8.03 5.81 9.59
C TYR A 130 -9.19 6.76 9.91
N GLY A 131 -10.42 6.42 9.51
CA GLY A 131 -11.53 7.36 9.55
C GLY A 131 -11.36 8.51 8.55
N PRO A 132 -12.10 9.60 8.71
CA PRO A 132 -11.98 10.77 7.85
C PRO A 132 -10.57 11.35 7.91
N LEU A 133 -9.88 11.40 6.77
CA LEU A 133 -8.58 12.02 6.63
C LEU A 133 -8.73 13.38 5.94
N ASP A 134 -8.32 14.44 6.62
CA ASP A 134 -8.25 15.80 6.07
C ASP A 134 -6.83 16.00 5.50
N ASP A 135 -6.49 15.22 4.49
CA ASP A 135 -5.23 15.33 3.75
C ASP A 135 -5.51 15.57 2.26
N GLY A 136 -4.56 16.17 1.57
CA GLY A 136 -4.68 16.49 0.14
C GLY A 136 -4.66 15.28 -0.80
N ILE A 137 -4.71 14.04 -0.28
CA ILE A 137 -4.68 12.79 -1.05
C ILE A 137 -6.04 12.08 -1.02
N ASN A 138 -6.68 12.02 0.14
CA ASN A 138 -7.94 11.30 0.31
C ASN A 138 -9.17 12.16 -0.03
N ASP A 139 -9.08 13.49 0.06
CA ASP A 139 -10.14 14.45 -0.36
C ASP A 139 -11.56 14.10 0.17
N GLY A 140 -11.64 13.60 1.42
CA GLY A 140 -12.90 13.19 2.04
C GLY A 140 -13.49 11.87 1.53
N ASP A 141 -12.71 11.05 0.81
CA ASP A 141 -13.04 9.65 0.52
C ASP A 141 -12.72 8.76 1.74
N ASP A 142 -13.46 7.66 1.91
CA ASP A 142 -13.17 6.69 2.98
C ASP A 142 -11.74 6.19 2.90
N SER A 143 -11.13 6.00 4.06
CA SER A 143 -9.73 5.59 4.18
C SER A 143 -9.52 4.07 4.14
N ASP A 144 -10.14 3.36 3.20
CA ASP A 144 -9.94 1.92 3.03
C ASP A 144 -8.48 1.58 2.77
N ARG A 145 -8.01 0.52 3.40
CA ARG A 145 -6.62 0.06 3.25
C ARG A 145 -6.56 -1.45 2.99
N LEU A 146 -5.62 -1.85 2.16
CA LEU A 146 -5.18 -3.23 2.08
C LEU A 146 -3.96 -3.40 2.98
N PHE A 147 -4.08 -4.25 4.00
CA PHE A 147 -2.99 -4.59 4.91
C PHE A 147 -2.13 -5.68 4.29
N VAL A 148 -0.83 -5.44 4.26
CA VAL A 148 0.16 -6.38 3.69
C VAL A 148 1.27 -6.69 4.67
N ARG A 149 1.82 -7.89 4.53
CA ARG A 149 3.01 -8.36 5.25
C ARG A 149 4.10 -8.77 4.27
N TRP A 150 5.33 -8.40 4.61
CA TRP A 150 6.51 -8.71 3.84
C TRP A 150 7.52 -9.44 4.72
N PRO A 151 7.83 -10.73 4.45
CA PRO A 151 8.83 -11.46 5.21
C PRO A 151 10.21 -10.80 5.08
N VAL A 152 10.90 -10.63 6.20
CA VAL A 152 12.25 -10.06 6.25
C VAL A 152 13.27 -11.08 5.73
N HIS A 153 13.17 -12.31 6.22
CA HIS A 153 13.99 -13.41 5.76
C HIS A 153 13.31 -14.10 4.58
N ALA A 154 13.80 -13.84 3.36
CA ALA A 154 13.49 -14.76 2.28
C ALA A 154 14.19 -16.08 2.62
N THR A 155 13.45 -17.18 2.65
CA THR A 155 14.08 -18.50 2.67
C THR A 155 15.03 -18.56 1.48
N PRO A 156 16.32 -18.90 1.63
CA PRO A 156 17.30 -18.87 0.54
C PRO A 156 16.92 -19.67 -0.71
N HIS A 157 15.86 -20.47 -0.61
CA HIS A 157 15.31 -21.32 -1.67
C HIS A 157 13.79 -21.17 -1.79
N ALA A 158 13.20 -20.05 -1.33
CA ALA A 158 11.78 -19.82 -1.61
C ALA A 158 11.59 -19.82 -3.14
N PRO A 159 10.74 -20.69 -3.68
CA PRO A 159 10.45 -20.66 -5.11
C PRO A 159 9.92 -19.26 -5.48
N ALA A 160 10.29 -18.80 -6.66
CA ALA A 160 9.68 -17.58 -7.19
C ALA A 160 8.15 -17.71 -7.08
N PRO A 161 7.43 -16.63 -6.74
CA PRO A 161 5.99 -16.70 -6.69
C PRO A 161 5.49 -17.25 -8.03
N PRO A 162 4.51 -18.15 -8.02
CA PRO A 162 3.98 -18.73 -9.26
C PRO A 162 3.51 -17.60 -10.17
N PRO A 163 3.64 -17.75 -11.49
CA PRO A 163 3.10 -16.76 -12.41
C PRO A 163 1.61 -16.56 -12.15
N LEU A 164 1.15 -15.33 -12.32
CA LEU A 164 -0.28 -15.05 -12.21
C LEU A 164 -1.04 -15.89 -13.23
N PRO A 165 -2.24 -16.39 -12.89
CA PRO A 165 -3.10 -17.08 -13.82
C PRO A 165 -3.35 -16.26 -15.08
N ASP A 166 -3.58 -16.94 -16.20
CA ASP A 166 -3.99 -16.28 -17.44
C ASP A 166 -5.27 -15.44 -17.18
N PRO A 167 -5.25 -14.14 -17.48
CA PRO A 167 -6.43 -13.29 -17.33
C PRO A 167 -7.69 -13.82 -18.00
N ALA A 168 -7.55 -14.60 -19.08
CA ALA A 168 -8.67 -15.23 -19.79
C ALA A 168 -9.37 -16.33 -18.96
N THR A 169 -8.71 -16.89 -17.94
CA THR A 169 -9.26 -17.94 -17.07
C THR A 169 -9.83 -17.41 -15.76
N ALA A 170 -9.64 -16.11 -15.48
CA ALA A 170 -10.09 -15.47 -14.25
C ALA A 170 -11.45 -14.79 -14.46
N GLU A 171 -12.42 -15.10 -13.59
CA GLU A 171 -13.73 -14.46 -13.61
C GLU A 171 -13.65 -13.05 -13.01
N PRO A 172 -14.19 -12.02 -13.67
CA PRO A 172 -14.22 -10.67 -13.10
C PRO A 172 -15.27 -10.59 -11.98
N VAL A 173 -14.88 -10.02 -10.81
CA VAL A 173 -15.79 -9.61 -9.73
C VAL A 173 -16.04 -8.11 -9.72
N LEU A 174 -15.13 -7.34 -10.33
CA LEU A 174 -15.27 -5.91 -10.55
C LEU A 174 -14.56 -5.56 -11.86
N GLU A 175 -15.25 -4.83 -12.73
CA GLU A 175 -14.74 -4.33 -14.00
C GLU A 175 -14.90 -2.80 -14.06
N GLU A 176 -14.29 -2.18 -15.04
CA GLU A 176 -14.57 -0.81 -15.45
C GLU A 176 -15.47 -0.87 -16.68
N ASP A 177 -16.59 -0.13 -16.68
CA ASP A 177 -17.46 -0.02 -17.86
C ASP A 177 -16.90 0.94 -18.90
N GLY A 178 -17.59 1.08 -20.04
CA GLY A 178 -17.17 1.99 -21.12
C GLY A 178 -17.15 3.48 -20.75
N ASN A 179 -17.69 3.87 -19.60
CA ASN A 179 -17.73 5.23 -19.09
C ASN A 179 -16.73 5.47 -17.95
N GLY A 180 -15.97 4.46 -17.56
CA GLY A 180 -15.03 4.54 -16.43
C GLY A 180 -15.66 4.29 -15.08
N GLU A 181 -16.91 3.77 -15.04
CA GLU A 181 -17.62 3.46 -13.80
C GLU A 181 -17.35 2.02 -13.33
N PRO A 182 -17.39 1.76 -12.01
CA PRO A 182 -17.24 0.41 -11.48
C PRO A 182 -18.45 -0.45 -11.82
N LEU A 183 -18.21 -1.65 -12.34
CA LEU A 183 -19.21 -2.60 -12.72
C LEU A 183 -19.02 -3.92 -11.94
N PRO A 184 -19.70 -4.09 -10.79
CA PRO A 184 -19.66 -5.34 -10.02
C PRO A 184 -20.22 -6.52 -10.81
N ARG A 185 -19.62 -7.70 -10.61
CA ARG A 185 -20.03 -8.97 -11.23
C ARG A 185 -20.14 -10.05 -10.18
N ALA A 186 -21.15 -10.90 -10.31
CA ALA A 186 -21.22 -12.13 -9.53
C ALA A 186 -20.27 -13.16 -10.13
N ALA A 187 -19.34 -13.67 -9.33
CA ALA A 187 -18.40 -14.71 -9.76
C ALA A 187 -18.07 -15.63 -8.57
N THR A 188 -17.91 -16.91 -8.85
CA THR A 188 -17.65 -17.95 -7.84
C THR A 188 -16.54 -18.91 -8.24
N GLY A 189 -15.85 -18.65 -9.35
CA GLY A 189 -14.77 -19.48 -9.85
C GLY A 189 -13.58 -19.61 -8.92
N GLY A 190 -12.71 -20.54 -9.20
CA GLY A 190 -11.49 -20.77 -8.40
C GLY A 190 -10.48 -19.62 -8.51
N VAL A 191 -10.53 -18.84 -9.60
CA VAL A 191 -9.69 -17.68 -9.87
C VAL A 191 -10.57 -16.48 -10.22
N LEU A 192 -10.38 -15.38 -9.50
CA LEU A 192 -11.12 -14.14 -9.71
C LEU A 192 -10.16 -13.01 -10.08
N ARG A 193 -10.70 -11.96 -10.71
CA ARG A 193 -9.99 -10.72 -10.96
C ARG A 193 -10.84 -9.51 -10.56
N CYS A 194 -10.19 -8.49 -9.98
CA CYS A 194 -10.84 -7.28 -9.52
C CYS A 194 -10.12 -6.06 -10.11
N ALA A 195 -10.81 -5.27 -10.93
CA ALA A 195 -10.25 -4.08 -11.57
C ALA A 195 -10.07 -2.93 -10.58
N THR A 196 -9.16 -2.02 -10.93
CA THR A 196 -9.00 -0.71 -10.29
C THR A 196 -9.20 0.39 -11.32
N PRO A 197 -9.61 1.61 -10.93
CA PRO A 197 -9.66 2.74 -11.87
C PRO A 197 -8.25 3.07 -12.37
N VAL A 198 -8.13 3.60 -13.58
CA VAL A 198 -6.82 3.92 -14.20
C VAL A 198 -6.02 4.89 -13.33
N ASP A 199 -6.67 5.93 -12.81
CA ASP A 199 -6.08 6.98 -11.98
C ASP A 199 -7.07 7.43 -10.91
N ALA A 200 -7.05 6.76 -9.76
CA ALA A 200 -7.95 7.04 -8.64
C ALA A 200 -7.74 8.44 -8.05
N GLU A 201 -6.50 8.95 -8.04
CA GLU A 201 -6.22 10.28 -7.49
C GLU A 201 -6.77 11.40 -8.38
N SER A 202 -6.62 11.29 -9.70
CA SER A 202 -7.27 12.21 -10.63
C SER A 202 -8.79 12.08 -10.60
N LEU A 203 -9.31 10.87 -10.41
CA LEU A 203 -10.74 10.61 -10.29
C LEU A 203 -11.32 11.32 -9.07
N ARG A 204 -10.68 11.22 -7.89
CA ARG A 204 -11.11 11.93 -6.67
C ARG A 204 -11.24 13.43 -6.86
N ARG A 205 -10.24 14.06 -7.49
CA ARG A 205 -10.25 15.51 -7.76
C ARG A 205 -11.30 15.92 -8.78
N ARG A 206 -11.52 15.10 -9.82
CA ARG A 206 -12.40 15.44 -10.96
C ARG A 206 -13.84 15.06 -10.73
N ASP A 207 -14.09 13.90 -10.12
CA ASP A 207 -15.41 13.35 -9.81
C ASP A 207 -15.37 12.55 -8.50
N PRO A 208 -15.52 13.26 -7.35
CA PRO A 208 -15.53 12.62 -6.05
C PRO A 208 -16.65 11.59 -5.87
N ALA A 209 -17.78 11.77 -6.59
CA ALA A 209 -18.89 10.82 -6.51
C ALA A 209 -18.55 9.49 -7.20
N ALA A 210 -17.89 9.53 -8.38
CA ALA A 210 -17.38 8.34 -9.03
C ALA A 210 -16.29 7.65 -8.19
N ALA A 211 -15.41 8.42 -7.57
CA ALA A 211 -14.39 7.88 -6.68
C ALA A 211 -15.01 7.09 -5.50
N ARG A 212 -16.05 7.62 -4.86
CA ARG A 212 -16.79 6.91 -3.81
C ARG A 212 -17.49 5.66 -4.32
N ARG A 213 -18.05 5.68 -5.55
CA ARG A 213 -18.63 4.45 -6.17
C ARG A 213 -17.57 3.37 -6.35
N TRP A 214 -16.38 3.74 -6.85
CA TRP A 214 -15.25 2.83 -6.95
C TRP A 214 -14.79 2.29 -5.59
N ARG A 215 -14.77 3.14 -4.55
CA ARG A 215 -14.44 2.73 -3.18
C ARG A 215 -15.41 1.67 -2.66
N SER A 216 -16.72 1.93 -2.76
CA SER A 216 -17.76 0.99 -2.33
C SER A 216 -17.67 -0.33 -3.11
N ALA A 217 -17.57 -0.27 -4.44
CA ALA A 217 -17.47 -1.45 -5.28
C ALA A 217 -16.19 -2.28 -5.01
N MET A 218 -15.05 -1.62 -4.75
CA MET A 218 -13.80 -2.29 -4.38
C MET A 218 -13.92 -2.98 -3.02
N ARG A 219 -14.52 -2.31 -2.03
CA ARG A 219 -14.77 -2.89 -0.69
C ARG A 219 -15.60 -4.17 -0.79
N GLU A 220 -16.71 -4.11 -1.53
CA GLU A 220 -17.60 -5.26 -1.72
C GLU A 220 -16.93 -6.38 -2.52
N ALA A 221 -16.24 -6.06 -3.62
CA ALA A 221 -15.64 -7.06 -4.50
C ALA A 221 -14.37 -7.67 -3.89
N LEU A 222 -13.35 -6.84 -3.58
CA LEU A 222 -12.06 -7.31 -3.10
C LEU A 222 -12.14 -7.74 -1.63
N GLY A 223 -12.77 -6.92 -0.79
CA GLY A 223 -12.98 -7.21 0.64
C GLY A 223 -13.87 -8.45 0.81
N GLY A 224 -15.02 -8.48 0.15
CA GLY A 224 -15.93 -9.63 0.18
C GLY A 224 -15.28 -10.92 -0.34
N ALA A 225 -14.45 -10.87 -1.38
CA ALA A 225 -13.72 -12.06 -1.83
C ALA A 225 -12.75 -12.59 -0.76
N LEU A 226 -12.00 -11.71 -0.07
CA LEU A 226 -11.11 -12.12 1.03
C LEU A 226 -11.88 -12.76 2.18
N GLU A 227 -13.03 -12.22 2.56
CA GLU A 227 -13.93 -12.78 3.60
C GLU A 227 -14.50 -14.14 3.18
N ASN A 228 -14.74 -14.35 1.87
CA ASN A 228 -15.23 -15.59 1.30
C ASN A 228 -14.12 -16.62 0.97
N GLY A 229 -12.95 -16.49 1.59
CA GLY A 229 -11.89 -17.49 1.52
C GLY A 229 -11.02 -17.44 0.28
N TYR A 230 -10.99 -16.29 -0.42
CA TYR A 230 -9.96 -16.05 -1.44
C TYR A 230 -8.73 -15.41 -0.81
N ARG A 231 -7.61 -15.51 -1.50
CA ARG A 231 -6.37 -14.77 -1.23
C ARG A 231 -5.98 -13.98 -2.48
N ILE A 232 -5.28 -12.89 -2.30
CA ILE A 232 -4.69 -12.14 -3.41
C ILE A 232 -3.37 -12.82 -3.78
N ASP A 233 -3.28 -13.32 -5.01
CA ASP A 233 -2.06 -13.91 -5.57
C ASP A 233 -1.12 -12.84 -6.14
N GLY A 234 -1.65 -11.66 -6.52
CA GLY A 234 -0.85 -10.55 -7.01
C GLY A 234 -1.66 -9.45 -7.68
N PHE A 235 -0.93 -8.57 -8.35
CA PHE A 235 -1.49 -7.46 -9.12
C PHE A 235 -0.78 -7.35 -10.47
N ASP A 236 -1.52 -7.29 -11.55
CA ASP A 236 -0.97 -7.25 -12.90
C ASP A 236 -0.72 -5.81 -13.41
N ARG A 237 -0.01 -5.70 -14.54
CA ARG A 237 0.31 -4.39 -15.14
C ARG A 237 -0.89 -3.69 -15.76
N SER A 238 -1.96 -4.42 -16.07
CA SER A 238 -3.19 -3.87 -16.65
C SER A 238 -4.12 -3.27 -15.58
N GLY A 239 -3.80 -3.45 -14.29
CA GLY A 239 -4.50 -2.81 -13.19
C GLY A 239 -5.51 -3.71 -12.49
N TRP A 240 -5.24 -5.01 -12.43
CA TRP A 240 -6.12 -5.98 -11.81
C TRP A 240 -5.47 -6.70 -10.65
N TYR A 241 -6.19 -6.81 -9.54
CA TYR A 241 -5.92 -7.84 -8.53
C TYR A 241 -6.32 -9.20 -9.07
N VAL A 242 -5.48 -10.20 -8.84
CA VAL A 242 -5.76 -11.59 -9.14
C VAL A 242 -5.90 -12.34 -7.83
N LEU A 243 -7.03 -13.03 -7.67
CA LEU A 243 -7.37 -13.75 -6.45
C LEU A 243 -7.54 -15.23 -6.76
N ARG A 244 -7.21 -16.06 -5.79
CA ARG A 244 -7.41 -17.51 -5.86
C ARG A 244 -8.14 -17.98 -4.60
N ARG A 245 -9.04 -18.92 -4.76
CA ARG A 245 -9.68 -19.58 -3.64
C ARG A 245 -8.62 -20.33 -2.81
N LYS A 246 -8.63 -20.13 -1.50
CA LYS A 246 -7.77 -20.91 -0.59
C LYS A 246 -8.20 -22.37 -0.69
N GLU A 247 -7.23 -23.27 -0.82
CA GLU A 247 -7.49 -24.70 -0.67
C GLU A 247 -7.95 -24.93 0.78
N ALA A 248 -8.98 -25.76 0.94
CA ALA A 248 -9.39 -26.18 2.28
C ALA A 248 -8.15 -26.88 2.91
N SER A 249 -7.61 -26.30 3.99
CA SER A 249 -6.58 -27.00 4.75
C SER A 249 -7.21 -28.28 5.29
N GLU A 250 -6.68 -29.44 4.88
CA GLU A 250 -6.99 -30.71 5.50
C GLU A 250 -6.55 -30.74 6.96
#